data_6713beebd163dbd993d253ebf015b9d2
#
_entry.id   6713beebd163dbd993d253ebf015b9d2
#
_cell.length_a   1.000
_cell.length_b   1.000
_cell.length_c   1.000
_cell.angle_alpha   90.00
_cell.angle_beta   90.00
_cell.angle_gamma   90.00
#
_symmetry.space_group_name_H-M   'P 1'
#
loop_
_entity.id
_entity.type
_entity.pdbx_description
1 polymer ?
#
loop_
_entity_poly.entity_id
_entity_poly.type
_entity_poly.pdbx_seq_one_letter_code
_entity_poly.pdbx_strand_id
1 'polypeptide(L)'
;MNIEKIIAENQGTIVDVRTYGEFMGGHVADAINIPLSEIPQKIAALQQLIAPLILCCASGNRSGQAQQLLSQHGIECYNGGSWLDVNYCKSKVI
;
A
#
# COMPACT_ATOMS: atom_id res chain seq x y z
N MET A 1 -10.71 12.71 -0.72
CA MET A 1 -9.27 12.78 -0.44
C MET A 1 -8.49 12.42 -1.70
N ASN A 2 -7.42 13.15 -1.97
CA ASN A 2 -6.64 12.95 -3.18
C ASN A 2 -5.46 12.01 -2.89
N ILE A 3 -5.61 10.74 -3.26
CA ILE A 3 -4.57 9.72 -3.04
C ILE A 3 -3.28 10.10 -3.76
N GLU A 4 -3.39 10.61 -4.98
CA GLU A 4 -2.21 11.00 -5.76
C GLU A 4 -1.37 12.04 -5.04
N LYS A 5 -2.01 13.01 -4.41
CA LYS A 5 -1.33 14.05 -3.66
C LYS A 5 -0.64 13.47 -2.41
N ILE A 6 -1.32 12.57 -1.71
CA ILE A 6 -0.76 11.90 -0.54
C ILE A 6 0.52 11.18 -0.93
N ILE A 7 0.49 10.44 -2.03
CA ILE A 7 1.66 9.69 -2.53
C ILE A 7 2.77 10.66 -2.93
N ALA A 8 2.44 11.68 -3.71
CA ALA A 8 3.43 12.63 -4.22
C ALA A 8 4.13 13.40 -3.11
N GLU A 9 3.43 13.66 -2.00
CA GLU A 9 3.98 14.39 -0.86
C GLU A 9 4.60 13.47 0.20
N ASN A 10 4.73 12.19 -0.08
CA ASN A 10 5.29 11.19 0.85
C ASN A 10 4.56 11.15 2.19
N GLN A 11 3.26 11.35 2.18
CA GLN A 11 2.44 11.24 3.39
C GLN A 11 2.00 9.79 3.56
N GLY A 12 2.02 9.31 4.81
CA GLY A 12 1.61 7.95 5.10
C GLY A 12 2.63 6.90 4.73
N THR A 13 2.18 5.67 4.53
CA THR A 13 3.05 4.52 4.26
C THR A 13 2.51 3.74 3.07
N ILE A 14 3.37 3.40 2.11
CA ILE A 14 2.98 2.56 0.98
C ILE A 14 3.22 1.11 1.37
N VAL A 15 2.18 0.28 1.25
CA VAL A 15 2.25 -1.15 1.56
C VAL A 15 1.88 -1.94 0.31
N ASP A 16 2.84 -2.72 -0.17
CA ASP A 16 2.67 -3.56 -1.35
C ASP A 16 2.25 -4.96 -0.88
N VAL A 17 1.05 -5.38 -1.28
CA VAL A 17 0.49 -6.66 -0.82
C VAL A 17 0.68 -7.79 -1.81
N ARG A 18 1.59 -7.61 -2.79
CA ARG A 18 1.97 -8.67 -3.72
C ARG A 18 2.85 -9.71 -3.00
N THR A 19 3.10 -10.82 -3.70
CA THR A 19 4.03 -11.81 -3.18
C THR A 19 5.45 -11.26 -3.09
N TYR A 20 6.27 -11.91 -2.29
CA TYR A 20 7.68 -11.57 -2.15
C TYR A 20 8.42 -11.56 -3.49
N GLY A 21 8.15 -12.57 -4.32
CA GLY A 21 8.81 -12.67 -5.63
C GLY A 21 8.45 -11.51 -6.55
N GLU A 22 7.18 -11.13 -6.57
CA GLU A 22 6.74 -9.98 -7.36
C GLU A 22 7.43 -8.70 -6.89
N PHE A 23 7.46 -8.49 -5.58
CA PHE A 23 8.07 -7.30 -4.98
C PHE A 23 9.56 -7.22 -5.29
N MET A 24 10.26 -8.34 -5.24
CA MET A 24 11.70 -8.38 -5.52
C MET A 24 12.00 -8.05 -6.98
N GLY A 25 11.08 -8.30 -7.88
CA GLY A 25 11.23 -7.99 -9.30
C GLY A 25 11.06 -6.52 -9.64
N GLY A 26 10.57 -5.72 -8.72
CA GLY A 26 10.37 -4.29 -8.89
C GLY A 26 9.27 -3.80 -7.97
N HIS A 27 9.47 -2.66 -7.34
CA HIS A 27 8.50 -2.11 -6.38
C HIS A 27 8.72 -0.61 -6.20
N VAL A 28 7.74 0.03 -5.58
CA VAL A 28 7.83 1.46 -5.27
C VAL A 28 8.91 1.69 -4.23
N ALA A 29 9.73 2.70 -4.41
CA ALA A 29 10.76 3.06 -3.43
C ALA A 29 10.13 3.31 -2.06
N ASP A 30 10.76 2.80 -1.02
CA ASP A 30 10.33 2.90 0.38
C ASP A 30 9.05 2.15 0.71
N ALA A 31 8.46 1.41 -0.23
CA ALA A 31 7.29 0.59 0.06
C ALA A 31 7.67 -0.59 0.95
N ILE A 32 6.73 -0.96 1.82
CA ILE A 32 6.85 -2.15 2.67
C ILE A 32 6.10 -3.28 1.99
N ASN A 33 6.67 -4.47 1.98
CA ASN A 33 6.00 -5.64 1.40
C ASN A 33 5.40 -6.51 2.50
N ILE A 34 4.07 -6.60 2.50
CA ILE A 34 3.34 -7.54 3.35
C ILE A 34 2.33 -8.24 2.44
N PRO A 35 2.61 -9.47 2.00
CA PRO A 35 1.70 -10.18 1.11
C PRO A 35 0.29 -10.30 1.69
N LEU A 36 -0.72 -10.27 0.83
CA LEU A 36 -2.11 -10.33 1.26
C LEU A 36 -2.37 -11.50 2.21
N SER A 37 -1.77 -12.65 1.94
CA SER A 37 -1.96 -13.84 2.78
C SER A 37 -1.43 -13.67 4.20
N GLU A 38 -0.53 -12.73 4.43
CA GLU A 38 0.07 -12.48 5.74
C GLU A 38 -0.61 -11.33 6.50
N ILE A 39 -1.47 -10.57 5.83
CA ILE A 39 -2.12 -9.40 6.44
C ILE A 39 -2.80 -9.76 7.78
N PRO A 40 -3.58 -10.86 7.88
CA PRO A 40 -4.27 -11.16 9.15
C PRO A 40 -3.32 -11.34 10.34
N GLN A 41 -2.10 -11.83 10.12
CA GLN A 41 -1.13 -12.02 11.19
C GLN A 41 -0.32 -10.77 11.50
N LYS A 42 -0.46 -9.72 10.66
CA LYS A 42 0.35 -8.51 10.77
C LYS A 42 -0.44 -7.27 11.18
N ILE A 43 -1.67 -7.45 11.64
CA ILE A 43 -2.54 -6.31 11.97
C ILE A 43 -1.87 -5.37 12.98
N ALA A 44 -1.30 -5.93 14.05
CA ALA A 44 -0.66 -5.11 15.09
C ALA A 44 0.51 -4.29 14.52
N ALA A 45 1.33 -4.91 13.66
CA ALA A 45 2.44 -4.22 13.03
C ALA A 45 1.94 -3.11 12.09
N LEU A 46 0.88 -3.40 11.33
CA LEU A 46 0.29 -2.42 10.41
C LEU A 46 -0.30 -1.22 11.15
N GLN A 47 -0.85 -1.45 12.35
CA GLN A 47 -1.39 -0.38 13.19
C GLN A 47 -0.33 0.60 13.67
N GLN A 48 0.94 0.18 13.67
CA GLN A 48 2.05 1.02 14.11
C GLN A 48 2.63 1.88 12.98
N LEU A 49 2.25 1.61 11.74
CA LEU A 49 2.75 2.38 10.60
C LEU A 49 2.08 3.75 10.53
N ILE A 50 2.78 4.69 9.92
CA ILE A 50 2.25 6.05 9.74
C ILE A 50 1.08 6.01 8.76
N ALA A 51 -0.10 6.41 9.23
CA ALA A 51 -1.30 6.46 8.40
C ALA A 51 -1.31 7.74 7.55
N PRO A 52 -2.03 7.75 6.43
CA PRO A 52 -2.80 6.63 5.90
C PRO A 52 -1.90 5.59 5.21
N LEU A 53 -2.35 4.34 5.16
CA LEU A 53 -1.67 3.31 4.40
C LEU A 53 -2.18 3.35 2.96
N ILE A 54 -1.27 3.44 2.01
CA ILE A 54 -1.62 3.36 0.59
C ILE A 54 -1.27 1.94 0.14
N LEU A 55 -2.29 1.14 -0.13
CA LEU A 55 -2.12 -0.27 -0.47
C LEU A 55 -2.04 -0.42 -1.97
N CYS A 56 -1.12 -1.26 -2.44
CA CYS A 56 -1.00 -1.52 -3.87
C CYS A 56 -0.69 -2.99 -4.15
N CYS A 57 -0.98 -3.41 -5.37
CA CYS A 57 -0.66 -4.73 -5.86
C CYS A 57 -0.44 -4.65 -7.38
N ALA A 58 -0.63 -5.74 -8.11
CA ALA A 58 -0.42 -5.71 -9.57
C ALA A 58 -1.53 -4.93 -10.28
N SER A 59 -2.80 -5.12 -9.87
CA SER A 59 -3.96 -4.54 -10.56
C SER A 59 -4.95 -3.81 -9.66
N GLY A 60 -4.76 -3.85 -8.35
CA GLY A 60 -5.69 -3.25 -7.40
C GLY A 60 -6.67 -4.23 -6.77
N ASN A 61 -6.72 -5.48 -7.23
CA ASN A 61 -7.65 -6.47 -6.70
C ASN A 61 -7.27 -6.93 -5.31
N ARG A 62 -6.03 -7.40 -5.14
CA ARG A 62 -5.53 -7.85 -3.83
C ARG A 62 -5.47 -6.70 -2.84
N SER A 63 -5.05 -5.51 -3.29
CA SER A 63 -5.01 -4.34 -2.42
C SER A 63 -6.40 -3.89 -2.00
N GLY A 64 -7.41 -4.10 -2.84
CA GLY A 64 -8.81 -3.85 -2.46
C GLY A 64 -9.27 -4.78 -1.35
N GLN A 65 -8.87 -6.06 -1.40
CA GLN A 65 -9.18 -7.02 -0.34
C GLN A 65 -8.47 -6.64 0.96
N ALA A 66 -7.23 -6.23 0.87
CA ALA A 66 -6.47 -5.78 2.04
C ALA A 66 -7.11 -4.54 2.66
N GLN A 67 -7.59 -3.61 1.84
CA GLN A 67 -8.26 -2.41 2.32
C GLN A 67 -9.50 -2.76 3.14
N GLN A 68 -10.32 -3.69 2.66
CA GLN A 68 -11.51 -4.12 3.38
C GLN A 68 -11.14 -4.68 4.76
N LEU A 69 -10.16 -5.57 4.79
CA LEU A 69 -9.74 -6.19 6.04
C LEU A 69 -9.18 -5.16 7.02
N LEU A 70 -8.28 -4.30 6.56
CA LEU A 70 -7.62 -3.33 7.43
C LEU A 70 -8.61 -2.27 7.92
N SER A 71 -9.55 -1.86 7.09
CA SER A 71 -10.58 -0.90 7.50
C SER A 71 -11.43 -1.44 8.63
N GLN A 72 -11.71 -2.76 8.64
CA GLN A 72 -12.45 -3.39 9.73
C GLN A 72 -11.70 -3.33 11.05
N HIS A 73 -10.38 -3.16 11.01
CA HIS A 73 -9.55 -3.02 12.19
C HIS A 73 -9.24 -1.56 12.53
N GLY A 74 -9.99 -0.62 11.93
CA GLY A 74 -9.86 0.79 12.23
C GLY A 74 -8.61 1.45 11.67
N ILE A 75 -7.95 0.81 10.71
CA ILE A 75 -6.74 1.36 10.09
C ILE A 75 -7.14 2.22 8.89
N GLU A 76 -6.73 3.48 8.90
CA GLU A 76 -6.97 4.37 7.77
C GLU A 76 -6.11 3.94 6.59
N CYS A 77 -6.75 3.50 5.50
CA CYS A 77 -6.04 3.00 4.34
C CYS A 77 -6.86 3.22 3.07
N TYR A 78 -6.15 3.27 1.95
CA TYR A 78 -6.75 3.49 0.64
C TYR A 78 -6.14 2.51 -0.36
N ASN A 79 -6.94 2.10 -1.34
CA ASN A 79 -6.46 1.26 -2.42
C ASN A 79 -5.80 2.14 -3.48
N GLY A 80 -4.49 2.06 -3.57
CA GLY A 80 -3.73 2.81 -4.58
C GLY A 80 -3.73 2.18 -5.96
N GLY A 81 -4.24 0.95 -6.07
CA GLY A 81 -4.33 0.25 -7.35
C GLY A 81 -3.04 -0.49 -7.70
N SER A 82 -2.62 -0.37 -8.95
CA SER A 82 -1.38 -0.97 -9.41
C SER A 82 -0.18 -0.27 -8.78
N TRP A 83 0.84 -1.05 -8.40
CA TRP A 83 2.08 -0.47 -7.90
C TRP A 83 2.74 0.43 -8.94
N LEU A 84 2.49 0.17 -10.22
CA LEU A 84 3.02 1.02 -11.30
C LEU A 84 2.38 2.41 -11.26
N ASP A 85 1.09 2.48 -10.97
CA ASP A 85 0.40 3.77 -10.84
C ASP A 85 0.88 4.52 -9.61
N VAL A 86 1.07 3.82 -8.49
CA VAL A 86 1.61 4.42 -7.27
C VAL A 86 3.03 4.92 -7.52
N ASN A 87 3.83 4.12 -8.21
CA ASN A 87 5.21 4.50 -8.54
C ASN A 87 5.23 5.75 -9.42
N TYR A 88 4.31 5.83 -10.36
CA TYR A 88 4.20 7.01 -11.23
C TYR A 88 3.86 8.26 -10.40
N CYS A 89 2.90 8.15 -9.50
CA CYS A 89 2.54 9.29 -8.63
C CYS A 89 3.72 9.71 -7.76
N LYS A 90 4.46 8.74 -7.23
CA LYS A 90 5.62 9.03 -6.38
C LYS A 90 6.74 9.71 -7.15
N SER A 91 6.85 9.44 -8.44
CA SER A 91 7.87 10.05 -9.29
C SER A 91 7.54 11.49 -9.67
N LYS A 92 6.30 11.93 -9.45
CA LYS A 92 5.89 13.31 -9.71
C LYS A 92 6.38 14.19 -8.58
N VAL A 93 7.65 14.54 -8.63
CA VAL A 93 8.22 15.46 -7.65
C VAL A 93 7.87 16.87 -8.07
N ILE A 94 7.26 17.59 -7.16
CA ILE A 94 6.92 18.98 -7.39
C ILE A 94 8.09 19.87 -6.97
#